data_96d483bf8f2a4c1abc60d5b8c50ef526
#
_entry.id   96d483bf8f2a4c1abc60d5b8c50ef526
#
_cell.length_a   1.000
_cell.length_b   1.000
_cell.length_c   1.000
_cell.angle_alpha   90.00
_cell.angle_beta   90.00
_cell.angle_gamma   90.00
#
_symmetry.space_group_name_H-M   'P 1'
#
loop_
_entity.id
_entity.type
_entity.pdbx_description
1 polymer ?
#
loop_
_entity_poly.entity_id
_entity_poly.type
_entity_poly.pdbx_seq_one_letter_code
_entity_poly.pdbx_strand_id
1 'polypeptide(L)'
;MPAVRVILISLACGALAAQPGARIRPWAGNPFYWEYAGKPVLLAGASDDDNLFQWPDAELAAQLDRLAAAGGNYVRNTMSDRRDRGWEQYPFLRLPSGKYDLNQWNPEYWRRFERFLDWTERRGIIVQIEVWDRFDYSTEFWPPHPYNPANNVNYTYEESGFAPEYPDHPGRNRQPFFFTTPGQRNNTVVLPFQQRFVEKMLSHSLRRGNVLYCIDNETSGEEEWSRYWARFIRERAERAGVPVYLTEMWDDWNLRAPRHRRTLDHPELYDFADMSQNNHNKGDEHWYNALWVRGQLLGRPRPINTVKTYGADGNRFKHTDQDGVERVIRHVLAGFAAVRFHRPPSGLGLSPKSEAVLRALRHLESLVRPWEMEPAPPALLAGREENEAWAAHAPGRAWAVYFPAGGRVELQTPPGKFSLRWIDADSGRMEPESETEGHGWLEVAAPPGNWIAVVRRR
;
A
#
# COMPACT_ATOMS: atom_id res chain seq x y z
N MET A 1 20.95 36.76 38.40
CA MET A 1 20.21 35.59 37.88
C MET A 1 20.28 35.65 36.36
N PRO A 2 20.98 34.75 35.67
CA PRO A 2 21.01 34.75 34.21
C PRO A 2 19.78 34.02 33.64
N ALA A 3 19.11 34.67 32.70
CA ALA A 3 17.96 34.12 32.00
C ALA A 3 18.38 33.02 31.02
N VAL A 4 17.87 31.81 31.22
CA VAL A 4 18.03 30.70 30.29
C VAL A 4 17.07 30.94 29.12
N ARG A 5 17.63 31.25 27.95
CA ARG A 5 16.87 31.24 26.69
C ARG A 5 16.71 29.82 26.22
N VAL A 6 15.51 29.30 26.33
CA VAL A 6 15.11 28.04 25.66
C VAL A 6 14.92 28.34 24.17
N ILE A 7 15.82 27.85 23.32
CA ILE A 7 15.66 27.88 21.89
C ILE A 7 14.80 26.65 21.52
N LEU A 8 13.53 26.92 21.25
CA LEU A 8 12.64 25.95 20.59
C LEU A 8 13.07 25.83 19.12
N ILE A 9 13.79 24.78 18.80
CA ILE A 9 14.02 24.35 17.40
C ILE A 9 12.77 23.62 16.97
N SER A 10 11.85 24.32 16.32
CA SER A 10 10.76 23.70 15.57
C SER A 10 11.35 23.04 14.33
N LEU A 11 11.51 21.71 14.36
CA LEU A 11 11.71 20.93 13.16
C LEU A 11 10.44 21.06 12.30
N ALA A 12 10.46 21.96 11.35
CA ALA A 12 9.50 21.97 10.25
C ALA A 12 9.76 20.70 9.42
N CYS A 13 8.99 19.65 9.68
CA CYS A 13 8.84 18.53 8.77
C CYS A 13 8.17 19.11 7.51
N GLY A 14 8.98 19.53 6.54
CA GLY A 14 8.50 20.10 5.29
C GLY A 14 7.70 19.03 4.54
N ALA A 15 6.38 19.13 4.56
CA ALA A 15 5.55 18.44 3.60
C ALA A 15 6.12 18.77 2.22
N LEU A 16 6.51 17.76 1.45
CA LEU A 16 6.95 17.90 0.07
C LEU A 16 5.75 18.41 -0.73
N ALA A 17 5.63 19.73 -0.88
CA ALA A 17 4.69 20.30 -1.82
C ALA A 17 5.06 19.78 -3.20
N ALA A 18 4.12 19.10 -3.86
CA ALA A 18 4.35 18.49 -5.16
C ALA A 18 4.80 19.56 -6.16
N GLN A 19 5.95 19.36 -6.77
CA GLN A 19 6.34 20.18 -7.91
C GLN A 19 5.42 19.83 -9.08
N PRO A 20 4.84 20.83 -9.79
CA PRO A 20 4.04 20.57 -10.97
C PRO A 20 4.80 19.70 -11.97
N GLY A 21 4.20 18.55 -12.37
CA GLY A 21 4.81 17.61 -13.31
C GLY A 21 5.68 16.51 -12.71
N ALA A 22 5.89 16.45 -11.39
CA ALA A 22 6.55 15.33 -10.74
C ALA A 22 5.74 14.04 -10.91
N ARG A 23 6.41 12.93 -11.29
CA ARG A 23 5.76 11.61 -11.39
C ARG A 23 6.49 10.59 -10.53
N ILE A 24 5.69 9.73 -9.89
CA ILE A 24 6.21 8.54 -9.20
C ILE A 24 6.82 7.60 -10.22
N ARG A 25 7.98 7.02 -9.90
CA ARG A 25 8.64 6.01 -10.74
C ARG A 25 9.60 5.17 -9.89
N PRO A 26 9.98 3.95 -10.33
CA PRO A 26 11.07 3.23 -9.69
C PRO A 26 12.35 4.07 -9.68
N TRP A 27 13.03 4.11 -8.54
CA TRP A 27 14.25 4.91 -8.40
C TRP A 27 15.44 4.23 -9.06
N ALA A 28 16.11 4.93 -9.99
CA ALA A 28 17.25 4.38 -10.73
C ALA A 28 18.44 3.99 -9.84
N GLY A 29 18.62 4.64 -8.68
CA GLY A 29 19.70 4.34 -7.73
C GLY A 29 19.49 3.04 -6.95
N ASN A 30 18.25 2.64 -6.72
CA ASN A 30 17.84 1.34 -6.16
C ASN A 30 16.41 1.03 -6.61
N PRO A 31 16.22 0.20 -7.65
CA PRO A 31 14.90 -0.08 -8.22
C PRO A 31 13.91 -0.79 -7.27
N PHE A 32 14.34 -1.25 -6.11
CA PHE A 32 13.44 -1.71 -5.07
C PHE A 32 12.62 -0.60 -4.41
N TYR A 33 12.93 0.67 -4.69
CA TYR A 33 12.26 1.82 -4.10
C TYR A 33 11.68 2.76 -5.16
N TRP A 34 10.77 3.63 -4.71
CA TRP A 34 10.18 4.65 -5.52
C TRP A 34 10.98 5.95 -5.49
N GLU A 35 10.86 6.74 -6.56
CA GLU A 35 11.27 8.13 -6.65
C GLU A 35 10.04 8.99 -6.89
N TYR A 36 9.91 10.08 -6.15
CA TYR A 36 8.89 11.10 -6.38
C TYR A 36 9.50 12.50 -6.20
N ALA A 37 9.13 13.45 -7.09
CA ALA A 37 9.68 14.81 -7.08
C ALA A 37 11.24 14.86 -7.06
N GLY A 38 11.89 13.93 -7.79
CA GLY A 38 13.35 13.87 -7.92
C GLY A 38 14.09 13.30 -6.71
N LYS A 39 13.39 12.68 -5.76
CA LYS A 39 13.99 12.09 -4.56
C LYS A 39 13.48 10.67 -4.32
N PRO A 40 14.34 9.75 -3.86
CA PRO A 40 13.87 8.47 -3.38
C PRO A 40 12.93 8.67 -2.19
N VAL A 41 11.91 7.82 -2.08
CA VAL A 41 10.87 7.95 -1.08
C VAL A 41 10.43 6.60 -0.54
N LEU A 42 10.27 6.52 0.79
CA LEU A 42 9.53 5.45 1.45
C LEU A 42 8.05 5.84 1.51
N LEU A 43 7.20 5.03 0.90
CA LEU A 43 5.76 5.21 0.98
C LEU A 43 5.24 4.56 2.27
N ALA A 44 4.66 5.36 3.15
CA ALA A 44 4.07 4.88 4.39
C ALA A 44 2.71 5.54 4.60
N GLY A 45 1.69 4.75 4.96
CA GLY A 45 0.36 5.32 5.04
C GLY A 45 -0.64 4.54 5.89
N ALA A 46 -1.82 5.12 5.98
CA ALA A 46 -2.99 4.60 6.66
C ALA A 46 -4.23 5.29 6.14
N SER A 47 -5.39 4.65 6.20
CA SER A 47 -6.69 5.31 5.97
C SER A 47 -7.83 4.52 6.61
N ASP A 48 -8.91 5.24 6.94
CA ASP A 48 -10.08 4.65 7.60
C ASP A 48 -11.07 4.04 6.62
N ASP A 49 -10.74 4.08 5.32
CA ASP A 49 -11.50 3.44 4.25
C ASP A 49 -10.61 3.06 3.07
N ASP A 50 -11.15 2.25 2.15
CA ASP A 50 -10.48 1.81 0.94
C ASP A 50 -10.96 2.57 -0.31
N ASN A 51 -12.07 3.32 -0.22
CA ASN A 51 -12.64 4.13 -1.30
C ASN A 51 -12.78 5.61 -0.89
N LEU A 52 -11.69 6.19 -0.37
CA LEU A 52 -11.66 7.56 0.15
C LEU A 52 -12.20 8.62 -0.82
N PHE A 53 -12.11 8.40 -2.12
CA PHE A 53 -12.63 9.37 -3.10
C PHE A 53 -14.14 9.60 -2.97
N GLN A 54 -14.88 8.62 -2.43
CA GLN A 54 -16.32 8.70 -2.22
C GLN A 54 -16.71 9.59 -1.03
N TRP A 55 -15.76 9.87 -0.13
CA TRP A 55 -16.04 10.60 1.09
C TRP A 55 -16.51 12.04 0.83
N PRO A 56 -17.35 12.60 1.69
CA PRO A 56 -17.68 14.02 1.68
C PRO A 56 -16.43 14.91 1.80
N ASP A 57 -16.52 16.15 1.32
CA ASP A 57 -15.38 17.05 1.19
C ASP A 57 -14.65 17.30 2.52
N ALA A 58 -15.41 17.57 3.59
CA ALA A 58 -14.83 17.92 4.90
C ALA A 58 -14.12 16.74 5.56
N GLU A 59 -14.73 15.55 5.51
CA GLU A 59 -14.19 14.31 6.08
C GLU A 59 -12.94 13.86 5.31
N LEU A 60 -12.96 13.94 3.99
CA LEU A 60 -11.81 13.63 3.17
C LEU A 60 -10.64 14.57 3.44
N ALA A 61 -10.89 15.89 3.51
CA ALA A 61 -9.86 16.86 3.82
C ALA A 61 -9.21 16.57 5.18
N ALA A 62 -10.03 16.35 6.21
CA ALA A 62 -9.54 16.04 7.56
C ALA A 62 -8.71 14.75 7.59
N GLN A 63 -9.15 13.69 6.89
CA GLN A 63 -8.41 12.43 6.78
C GLN A 63 -7.04 12.62 6.14
N LEU A 64 -6.96 13.33 5.01
CA LEU A 64 -5.72 13.56 4.30
C LEU A 64 -4.77 14.49 5.06
N ASP A 65 -5.29 15.52 5.75
CA ASP A 65 -4.49 16.43 6.55
C ASP A 65 -3.89 15.73 7.79
N ARG A 66 -4.67 14.88 8.47
CA ARG A 66 -4.18 14.04 9.58
C ARG A 66 -3.08 13.07 9.11
N LEU A 67 -3.29 12.41 7.98
CA LEU A 67 -2.28 11.51 7.40
C LEU A 67 -0.98 12.25 7.12
N ALA A 68 -1.05 13.39 6.44
CA ALA A 68 0.12 14.20 6.12
C ALA A 68 0.83 14.73 7.40
N ALA A 69 0.07 15.18 8.41
CA ALA A 69 0.60 15.64 9.69
C ALA A 69 1.34 14.53 10.46
N ALA A 70 0.89 13.28 10.34
CA ALA A 70 1.57 12.11 10.89
C ALA A 70 2.82 11.68 10.08
N GLY A 71 3.12 12.36 8.96
CA GLY A 71 4.20 11.99 8.04
C GLY A 71 3.81 10.93 7.02
N GLY A 72 2.52 10.57 6.91
CA GLY A 72 2.02 9.65 5.91
C GLY A 72 1.97 10.26 4.52
N ASN A 73 2.31 9.46 3.50
CA ASN A 73 2.37 9.89 2.10
C ASN A 73 1.83 8.81 1.13
N TYR A 74 1.03 7.88 1.62
CA TYR A 74 0.52 6.77 0.81
C TYR A 74 -0.88 6.35 1.21
N VAL A 75 -1.75 6.21 0.23
CA VAL A 75 -3.10 5.67 0.39
C VAL A 75 -3.43 4.67 -0.71
N ARG A 76 -4.29 3.74 -0.38
CA ARG A 76 -4.99 2.88 -1.30
C ARG A 76 -6.32 3.53 -1.65
N ASN A 77 -6.79 3.34 -2.87
CA ASN A 77 -8.13 3.71 -3.26
C ASN A 77 -8.71 2.68 -4.23
N THR A 78 -9.68 1.89 -3.78
CA THR A 78 -10.48 1.06 -4.67
C THR A 78 -11.47 1.92 -5.44
N MET A 79 -11.72 1.57 -6.70
CA MET A 79 -12.81 2.20 -7.47
C MET A 79 -14.16 1.59 -7.09
N SER A 80 -14.28 1.17 -5.82
CA SER A 80 -15.46 0.54 -5.24
C SER A 80 -16.57 1.54 -4.99
N ASP A 81 -17.79 1.08 -5.18
CA ASP A 81 -19.02 1.81 -4.91
C ASP A 81 -19.93 1.09 -3.90
N ARG A 82 -19.35 0.13 -3.12
CA ARG A 82 -20.05 -0.51 -2.00
C ARG A 82 -20.52 0.54 -1.00
N ARG A 83 -21.77 0.41 -0.59
CA ARG A 83 -22.41 1.34 0.34
C ARG A 83 -22.04 1.06 1.80
N ASP A 84 -20.75 1.10 2.10
CA ASP A 84 -20.23 0.87 3.45
C ASP A 84 -20.56 2.01 4.41
N ARG A 85 -20.65 3.24 3.89
CA ARG A 85 -20.90 4.47 4.66
C ARG A 85 -22.24 5.15 4.34
N GLY A 86 -22.85 4.80 3.19
CA GLY A 86 -24.15 5.31 2.77
C GLY A 86 -24.11 6.58 1.89
N TRP A 87 -22.95 7.13 1.64
CA TRP A 87 -22.77 8.27 0.72
C TRP A 87 -22.18 7.89 -0.63
N GLU A 88 -21.85 6.62 -0.85
CA GLU A 88 -21.24 6.12 -2.07
C GLU A 88 -22.19 6.29 -3.25
N GLN A 89 -21.61 6.65 -4.38
CA GLN A 89 -22.27 6.84 -5.65
C GLN A 89 -21.82 5.78 -6.65
N TYR A 90 -22.70 5.43 -7.59
CA TYR A 90 -22.31 4.64 -8.75
C TYR A 90 -21.76 5.54 -9.88
N PRO A 91 -20.86 5.04 -10.74
CA PRO A 91 -20.19 5.83 -11.77
C PRO A 91 -21.08 6.26 -12.93
N PHE A 92 -22.28 5.67 -13.06
CA PHE A 92 -23.20 5.88 -14.17
C PHE A 92 -24.39 6.75 -13.79
N LEU A 93 -24.97 7.42 -14.81
CA LEU A 93 -26.14 8.27 -14.61
C LEU A 93 -27.38 7.43 -14.28
N ARG A 94 -28.04 7.76 -13.18
CA ARG A 94 -29.35 7.20 -12.84
C ARG A 94 -30.46 7.99 -13.51
N LEU A 95 -31.26 7.31 -14.32
CA LEU A 95 -32.38 7.88 -15.04
C LEU A 95 -33.61 8.09 -14.12
N PRO A 96 -34.61 8.90 -14.54
CA PRO A 96 -35.84 9.05 -13.81
C PRO A 96 -36.63 7.75 -13.58
N SER A 97 -36.42 6.74 -14.44
CA SER A 97 -36.95 5.39 -14.28
C SER A 97 -36.38 4.61 -13.10
N GLY A 98 -35.32 5.12 -12.48
CA GLY A 98 -34.56 4.45 -11.43
C GLY A 98 -33.44 3.53 -11.94
N LYS A 99 -33.41 3.24 -13.25
CA LYS A 99 -32.34 2.46 -13.90
C LYS A 99 -31.16 3.35 -14.27
N TYR A 100 -30.00 2.72 -14.52
CA TYR A 100 -28.78 3.39 -14.97
C TYR A 100 -28.64 3.32 -16.49
N ASP A 101 -28.03 4.36 -17.08
CA ASP A 101 -27.52 4.32 -18.44
C ASP A 101 -25.99 4.21 -18.38
N LEU A 102 -25.46 3.04 -18.74
CA LEU A 102 -24.02 2.78 -18.74
C LEU A 102 -23.26 3.56 -19.84
N ASN A 103 -24.00 4.25 -20.73
CA ASN A 103 -23.42 5.19 -21.70
C ASN A 103 -23.24 6.61 -21.13
N GLN A 104 -23.81 6.91 -19.98
CA GLN A 104 -23.76 8.23 -19.37
C GLN A 104 -23.12 8.17 -17.98
N TRP A 105 -22.35 9.19 -17.66
CA TRP A 105 -21.59 9.27 -16.42
C TRP A 105 -22.36 10.01 -15.33
N ASN A 106 -22.24 9.56 -14.09
CA ASN A 106 -22.66 10.33 -12.92
C ASN A 106 -21.63 11.44 -12.65
N PRO A 107 -21.96 12.72 -12.85
CA PRO A 107 -20.99 13.81 -12.71
C PRO A 107 -20.46 13.94 -11.28
N GLU A 108 -21.24 13.60 -10.26
CA GLU A 108 -20.80 13.69 -8.86
C GLU A 108 -19.76 12.64 -8.50
N TYR A 109 -19.89 11.39 -8.97
CA TYR A 109 -18.90 10.34 -8.77
C TYR A 109 -17.53 10.78 -9.32
N TRP A 110 -17.51 11.28 -10.56
CA TRP A 110 -16.27 11.68 -11.22
C TRP A 110 -15.71 12.99 -10.69
N ARG A 111 -16.54 13.91 -10.21
CA ARG A 111 -16.11 15.11 -9.48
C ARG A 111 -15.38 14.73 -8.18
N ARG A 112 -15.93 13.78 -7.43
CA ARG A 112 -15.30 13.27 -6.19
C ARG A 112 -13.96 12.63 -6.50
N PHE A 113 -13.87 11.81 -7.54
CA PHE A 113 -12.63 11.16 -7.93
C PHE A 113 -11.56 12.19 -8.35
N GLU A 114 -11.91 13.16 -9.18
CA GLU A 114 -10.98 14.21 -9.59
C GLU A 114 -10.49 15.06 -8.41
N ARG A 115 -11.40 15.46 -7.52
CA ARG A 115 -11.07 16.17 -6.27
C ARG A 115 -10.09 15.37 -5.41
N PHE A 116 -10.34 14.07 -5.21
CA PHE A 116 -9.48 13.20 -4.43
C PHE A 116 -8.06 13.15 -5.00
N LEU A 117 -7.92 12.97 -6.30
CA LEU A 117 -6.62 12.97 -6.97
C LEU A 117 -5.91 14.32 -6.85
N ASP A 118 -6.63 15.43 -6.99
CA ASP A 118 -6.09 16.77 -6.82
C ASP A 118 -5.60 17.01 -5.38
N TRP A 119 -6.40 16.62 -4.39
CA TRP A 119 -6.07 16.84 -2.99
C TRP A 119 -4.93 15.97 -2.47
N THR A 120 -4.82 14.74 -2.95
CA THR A 120 -3.69 13.86 -2.64
C THR A 120 -2.41 14.35 -3.30
N GLU A 121 -2.45 14.76 -4.57
CA GLU A 121 -1.28 15.29 -5.27
C GLU A 121 -0.72 16.55 -4.59
N ARG A 122 -1.58 17.51 -4.23
CA ARG A 122 -1.16 18.74 -3.51
C ARG A 122 -0.49 18.44 -2.17
N ARG A 123 -0.83 17.34 -1.52
CA ARG A 123 -0.24 16.91 -0.23
C ARG A 123 0.97 15.99 -0.40
N GLY A 124 1.39 15.68 -1.62
CA GLY A 124 2.46 14.72 -1.88
C GLY A 124 2.10 13.28 -1.47
N ILE A 125 0.81 12.96 -1.43
CA ILE A 125 0.31 11.62 -1.10
C ILE A 125 0.18 10.81 -2.38
N ILE A 126 0.88 9.67 -2.45
CA ILE A 126 0.78 8.71 -3.55
C ILE A 126 -0.47 7.86 -3.37
N VAL A 127 -1.18 7.63 -4.46
CA VAL A 127 -2.42 6.84 -4.50
C VAL A 127 -2.17 5.55 -5.27
N GLN A 128 -2.38 4.40 -4.65
CA GLN A 128 -2.53 3.14 -5.39
C GLN A 128 -4.01 2.92 -5.70
N ILE A 129 -4.39 3.07 -6.96
CA ILE A 129 -5.74 2.80 -7.44
C ILE A 129 -5.89 1.32 -7.71
N GLU A 130 -6.90 0.69 -7.12
CA GLU A 130 -7.36 -0.64 -7.48
C GLU A 130 -8.56 -0.49 -8.41
N VAL A 131 -8.37 -0.92 -9.66
CA VAL A 131 -9.31 -0.66 -10.76
C VAL A 131 -10.60 -1.42 -10.56
N TRP A 132 -10.51 -2.66 -10.08
CA TRP A 132 -11.65 -3.51 -9.82
C TRP A 132 -11.65 -4.01 -8.37
N ASP A 133 -12.82 -4.10 -7.77
CA ASP A 133 -13.03 -4.76 -6.49
C ASP A 133 -14.08 -5.88 -6.66
N ARG A 134 -13.64 -7.12 -6.59
CA ARG A 134 -14.49 -8.30 -6.84
C ARG A 134 -15.67 -8.40 -5.90
N PHE A 135 -15.58 -7.79 -4.72
CA PHE A 135 -16.65 -7.77 -3.74
C PHE A 135 -17.88 -6.97 -4.21
N ASP A 136 -17.72 -5.99 -5.09
CA ASP A 136 -18.82 -5.17 -5.62
C ASP A 136 -19.76 -5.96 -6.54
N TYR A 137 -19.31 -7.10 -7.06
CA TYR A 137 -19.99 -7.88 -8.09
C TYR A 137 -20.54 -9.22 -7.58
N SER A 138 -20.73 -9.37 -6.25
CA SER A 138 -21.23 -10.59 -5.61
C SER A 138 -22.06 -10.29 -4.38
N THR A 139 -22.70 -11.32 -3.84
CA THR A 139 -23.49 -11.26 -2.61
C THR A 139 -24.54 -10.12 -2.64
N GLU A 140 -24.72 -9.39 -1.56
CA GLU A 140 -25.66 -8.27 -1.42
C GLU A 140 -25.32 -7.05 -2.28
N PHE A 141 -24.11 -6.94 -2.80
CA PHE A 141 -23.67 -5.80 -3.62
C PHE A 141 -24.04 -5.93 -5.09
N TRP A 142 -24.19 -7.17 -5.60
CA TRP A 142 -24.56 -7.39 -7.01
C TRP A 142 -26.01 -7.02 -7.35
N PRO A 143 -27.05 -7.37 -6.57
CA PRO A 143 -28.43 -7.06 -6.93
C PRO A 143 -28.71 -5.57 -7.21
N PRO A 144 -28.18 -4.59 -6.45
CA PRO A 144 -28.36 -3.17 -6.76
C PRO A 144 -27.36 -2.59 -7.76
N HIS A 145 -26.34 -3.35 -8.18
CA HIS A 145 -25.23 -2.84 -8.99
C HIS A 145 -25.68 -2.42 -10.40
N PRO A 146 -25.18 -1.31 -10.98
CA PRO A 146 -25.57 -0.84 -12.33
C PRO A 146 -25.30 -1.86 -13.44
N TYR A 147 -24.23 -2.66 -13.33
CA TYR A 147 -23.97 -3.73 -14.30
C TYR A 147 -24.93 -4.91 -14.21
N ASN A 148 -25.77 -5.01 -13.17
CA ASN A 148 -26.85 -6.00 -13.15
C ASN A 148 -27.91 -5.59 -14.16
N PRO A 149 -28.32 -6.48 -15.11
CA PRO A 149 -29.29 -6.17 -16.15
C PRO A 149 -30.63 -5.63 -15.64
N ALA A 150 -31.06 -5.99 -14.42
CA ALA A 150 -32.27 -5.42 -13.82
C ALA A 150 -32.18 -3.92 -13.62
N ASN A 151 -30.97 -3.37 -13.44
CA ASN A 151 -30.73 -2.00 -13.03
C ASN A 151 -30.24 -1.08 -14.16
N ASN A 152 -30.02 -1.57 -15.37
CA ASN A 152 -29.61 -0.73 -16.49
C ASN A 152 -30.56 -0.83 -17.69
N VAL A 153 -30.38 0.07 -18.64
CA VAL A 153 -31.17 0.14 -19.88
C VAL A 153 -30.41 -0.39 -21.11
N ASN A 154 -29.19 -0.88 -20.92
CA ASN A 154 -28.24 -1.10 -21.99
C ASN A 154 -28.21 -2.55 -22.50
N TYR A 155 -28.57 -3.52 -21.66
CA TYR A 155 -28.64 -4.94 -22.02
C TYR A 155 -29.52 -5.74 -21.07
N THR A 156 -29.95 -6.90 -21.51
CA THR A 156 -30.76 -7.85 -20.76
C THR A 156 -29.90 -8.97 -20.15
N TYR A 157 -30.52 -9.83 -19.35
CA TYR A 157 -29.89 -11.04 -18.82
C TYR A 157 -29.47 -12.00 -19.94
N GLU A 158 -30.32 -12.16 -20.96
CA GLU A 158 -30.06 -13.02 -22.09
C GLU A 158 -28.85 -12.54 -22.91
N GLU A 159 -28.80 -11.25 -23.22
CA GLU A 159 -27.71 -10.64 -23.99
C GLU A 159 -26.37 -10.66 -23.24
N SER A 160 -26.37 -10.37 -21.95
CA SER A 160 -25.17 -10.30 -21.12
C SER A 160 -24.67 -11.66 -20.64
N GLY A 161 -25.57 -12.66 -20.54
CA GLY A 161 -25.30 -13.94 -19.89
C GLY A 161 -25.12 -13.81 -18.37
N PHE A 162 -25.57 -12.71 -17.79
CA PHE A 162 -25.51 -12.50 -16.34
C PHE A 162 -26.75 -13.09 -15.64
N ALA A 163 -26.64 -13.31 -14.32
CA ALA A 163 -27.74 -13.77 -13.48
C ALA A 163 -28.18 -12.67 -12.50
N PRO A 164 -29.42 -12.74 -11.98
CA PRO A 164 -29.93 -11.78 -11.00
C PRO A 164 -29.09 -11.74 -9.72
N GLU A 165 -28.51 -12.86 -9.32
CA GLU A 165 -27.80 -13.02 -8.05
C GLU A 165 -26.49 -13.81 -8.22
N TYR A 166 -25.49 -13.47 -7.44
CA TYR A 166 -24.24 -14.21 -7.27
C TYR A 166 -23.93 -14.35 -5.78
N PRO A 167 -24.52 -15.34 -5.09
CA PRO A 167 -24.43 -15.48 -3.64
C PRO A 167 -23.06 -15.95 -3.14
N ASP A 168 -22.23 -16.49 -4.03
CA ASP A 168 -20.92 -16.99 -3.66
C ASP A 168 -19.95 -15.84 -3.31
N HIS A 169 -19.15 -16.05 -2.27
CA HIS A 169 -18.02 -15.18 -1.94
C HIS A 169 -17.10 -14.99 -3.17
N PRO A 170 -16.59 -13.77 -3.44
CA PRO A 170 -15.78 -13.48 -4.63
C PRO A 170 -14.55 -14.38 -4.78
N GLY A 171 -13.98 -14.88 -3.67
CA GLY A 171 -12.89 -15.86 -3.66
C GLY A 171 -13.21 -17.19 -4.39
N ARG A 172 -14.49 -17.48 -4.65
CA ARG A 172 -14.91 -18.63 -5.46
C ARG A 172 -14.73 -18.43 -6.97
N ASN A 173 -14.45 -17.20 -7.40
CA ASN A 173 -14.26 -16.82 -8.81
C ASN A 173 -15.41 -17.27 -9.75
N ARG A 174 -16.66 -17.04 -9.33
CA ARG A 174 -17.86 -17.48 -10.09
C ARG A 174 -18.63 -16.35 -10.77
N GLN A 175 -18.23 -15.09 -10.58
CA GLN A 175 -18.89 -13.94 -11.18
C GLN A 175 -18.51 -13.80 -12.66
N PRO A 176 -19.45 -13.94 -13.63
CA PRO A 176 -19.17 -13.82 -15.06
C PRO A 176 -18.59 -12.47 -15.48
N PHE A 177 -18.79 -11.43 -14.66
CA PHE A 177 -18.21 -10.11 -14.85
C PHE A 177 -16.68 -10.14 -15.04
N PHE A 178 -15.98 -11.07 -14.38
CA PHE A 178 -14.53 -11.23 -14.45
C PHE A 178 -14.05 -12.24 -15.50
N PHE A 179 -14.94 -12.60 -16.44
CA PHE A 179 -14.66 -13.52 -17.53
C PHE A 179 -14.99 -12.92 -18.90
N THR A 180 -15.18 -11.62 -19.01
CA THR A 180 -15.66 -10.93 -20.22
C THR A 180 -14.62 -10.74 -21.30
N THR A 181 -13.32 -10.86 -20.97
CA THR A 181 -12.22 -10.56 -21.89
C THR A 181 -12.18 -11.52 -23.10
N PRO A 182 -11.56 -11.11 -24.23
CA PRO A 182 -11.48 -11.93 -25.46
C PRO A 182 -10.81 -13.28 -25.26
N GLY A 183 -9.81 -13.37 -24.39
CA GLY A 183 -9.12 -14.63 -24.07
C GLY A 183 -9.90 -15.55 -23.12
N GLN A 184 -11.05 -15.10 -22.59
CA GLN A 184 -11.91 -15.86 -21.71
C GLN A 184 -13.24 -16.21 -22.41
N ARG A 185 -14.34 -15.53 -22.04
CA ARG A 185 -15.68 -15.78 -22.62
C ARG A 185 -16.02 -14.83 -23.78
N ASN A 186 -15.18 -13.84 -24.04
CA ASN A 186 -15.36 -12.85 -25.09
C ASN A 186 -16.76 -12.20 -25.07
N ASN A 187 -17.15 -11.65 -23.92
CA ASN A 187 -18.47 -11.05 -23.77
C ASN A 187 -18.50 -9.66 -24.43
N THR A 188 -18.88 -9.63 -25.71
CA THR A 188 -18.92 -8.41 -26.52
C THR A 188 -20.02 -7.43 -26.14
N VAL A 189 -20.95 -7.81 -25.26
CA VAL A 189 -22.02 -6.95 -24.75
C VAL A 189 -21.52 -6.13 -23.56
N VAL A 190 -20.87 -6.76 -22.58
CA VAL A 190 -20.50 -6.13 -21.32
C VAL A 190 -19.11 -5.48 -21.38
N LEU A 191 -18.13 -6.13 -22.02
CA LEU A 191 -16.75 -5.67 -22.08
C LEU A 191 -16.60 -4.21 -22.58
N PRO A 192 -17.34 -3.72 -23.58
CA PRO A 192 -17.25 -2.30 -23.99
C PRO A 192 -17.58 -1.32 -22.87
N PHE A 193 -18.51 -1.62 -21.98
CA PHE A 193 -18.83 -0.77 -20.82
C PHE A 193 -17.73 -0.79 -19.76
N GLN A 194 -17.11 -1.96 -19.54
CA GLN A 194 -15.93 -2.07 -18.66
C GLN A 194 -14.75 -1.27 -19.22
N GLN A 195 -14.49 -1.36 -20.52
CA GLN A 195 -13.44 -0.59 -21.20
C GLN A 195 -13.68 0.91 -21.05
N ARG A 196 -14.90 1.37 -21.28
CA ARG A 196 -15.28 2.78 -21.11
C ARG A 196 -15.09 3.28 -19.68
N PHE A 197 -15.43 2.46 -18.68
CA PHE A 197 -15.21 2.79 -17.27
C PHE A 197 -13.71 3.00 -16.99
N VAL A 198 -12.86 2.06 -17.42
CA VAL A 198 -11.41 2.19 -17.25
C VAL A 198 -10.85 3.40 -18.03
N GLU A 199 -11.30 3.64 -19.25
CA GLU A 199 -10.91 4.83 -20.04
C GLU A 199 -11.32 6.12 -19.32
N LYS A 200 -12.51 6.17 -18.73
CA LYS A 200 -12.97 7.33 -17.96
C LYS A 200 -12.12 7.55 -16.71
N MET A 201 -11.80 6.51 -15.97
CA MET A 201 -10.88 6.57 -14.83
C MET A 201 -9.50 7.10 -15.26
N LEU A 202 -8.93 6.55 -16.33
CA LEU A 202 -7.65 6.98 -16.88
C LEU A 202 -7.66 8.42 -17.35
N SER A 203 -8.78 8.93 -17.90
CA SER A 203 -8.90 10.32 -18.33
C SER A 203 -8.71 11.34 -17.20
N HIS A 204 -8.94 10.92 -15.95
CA HIS A 204 -8.65 11.71 -14.74
C HIS A 204 -7.25 11.41 -14.20
N SER A 205 -6.90 10.12 -14.04
CA SER A 205 -5.70 9.71 -13.30
C SER A 205 -4.40 9.87 -14.08
N LEU A 206 -4.39 9.73 -15.42
CA LEU A 206 -3.16 9.91 -16.22
C LEU A 206 -2.61 11.36 -16.19
N ARG A 207 -3.45 12.34 -15.86
CA ARG A 207 -3.04 13.72 -15.66
C ARG A 207 -2.27 13.97 -14.37
N ARG A 208 -2.26 12.99 -13.45
CA ARG A 208 -1.67 13.09 -12.12
C ARG A 208 -0.34 12.34 -12.06
N GLY A 209 0.60 12.90 -11.30
CA GLY A 209 1.93 12.30 -11.15
C GLY A 209 2.06 11.35 -9.96
N ASN A 210 1.08 11.30 -9.09
CA ASN A 210 1.11 10.60 -7.82
C ASN A 210 0.29 9.29 -7.82
N VAL A 211 0.15 8.61 -8.96
CA VAL A 211 -0.74 7.44 -9.10
C VAL A 211 0.03 6.18 -9.49
N LEU A 212 -0.26 5.09 -8.79
CA LEU A 212 0.08 3.70 -9.09
C LEU A 212 -1.21 2.92 -9.33
N TYR A 213 -1.14 1.83 -10.08
CA TYR A 213 -2.33 1.02 -10.40
C TYR A 213 -2.16 -0.43 -9.97
N CYS A 214 -3.20 -0.98 -9.35
CA CYS A 214 -3.41 -2.41 -9.14
C CYS A 214 -4.65 -2.83 -9.93
N ILE A 215 -4.59 -3.98 -10.60
CA ILE A 215 -5.71 -4.40 -11.45
C ILE A 215 -6.92 -4.76 -10.59
N ASP A 216 -6.75 -5.63 -9.63
CA ASP A 216 -7.84 -6.06 -8.74
C ASP A 216 -7.47 -5.91 -7.25
N ASN A 217 -8.49 -5.74 -6.43
CA ASN A 217 -8.40 -5.97 -4.99
C ASN A 217 -8.59 -7.48 -4.71
N GLU A 218 -7.57 -8.14 -4.13
CA GLU A 218 -7.62 -9.57 -3.73
C GLU A 218 -8.15 -10.48 -4.82
N THR A 219 -7.41 -10.57 -5.93
CA THR A 219 -7.88 -11.39 -7.04
C THR A 219 -7.69 -12.89 -6.80
N SER A 220 -8.79 -13.62 -6.85
CA SER A 220 -8.84 -15.08 -6.99
C SER A 220 -9.06 -15.50 -8.45
N GLY A 221 -9.07 -14.53 -9.38
CA GLY A 221 -9.41 -14.68 -10.77
C GLY A 221 -8.37 -15.38 -11.64
N GLU A 222 -8.74 -15.49 -12.91
CA GLU A 222 -7.84 -16.02 -13.93
C GLU A 222 -6.78 -14.97 -14.30
N GLU A 223 -5.58 -15.46 -14.60
CA GLU A 223 -4.45 -14.61 -15.01
C GLU A 223 -4.77 -13.81 -16.28
N GLU A 224 -5.58 -14.37 -17.19
CA GLU A 224 -5.97 -13.72 -18.44
C GLU A 224 -6.76 -12.43 -18.22
N TRP A 225 -7.59 -12.36 -17.18
CA TRP A 225 -8.26 -11.12 -16.77
C TRP A 225 -7.25 -10.01 -16.43
N SER A 226 -6.31 -10.32 -15.55
CA SER A 226 -5.30 -9.34 -15.11
C SER A 226 -4.39 -8.92 -16.26
N ARG A 227 -3.95 -9.86 -17.10
CA ARG A 227 -3.13 -9.59 -18.29
C ARG A 227 -3.84 -8.69 -19.29
N TYR A 228 -5.13 -8.93 -19.52
CA TYR A 228 -5.92 -8.10 -20.41
C TYR A 228 -5.97 -6.65 -19.93
N TRP A 229 -6.33 -6.41 -18.67
CA TRP A 229 -6.45 -5.07 -18.13
C TRP A 229 -5.10 -4.36 -17.98
N ALA A 230 -4.05 -5.07 -17.63
CA ALA A 230 -2.70 -4.51 -17.60
C ALA A 230 -2.28 -4.00 -18.98
N ARG A 231 -2.49 -4.78 -20.05
CA ARG A 231 -2.23 -4.35 -21.43
C ARG A 231 -3.13 -3.19 -21.84
N PHE A 232 -4.42 -3.27 -21.54
CA PHE A 232 -5.39 -2.23 -21.87
C PHE A 232 -5.01 -0.87 -21.28
N ILE A 233 -4.66 -0.83 -19.98
CA ILE A 233 -4.25 0.39 -19.30
C ILE A 233 -2.94 0.92 -19.92
N ARG A 234 -1.96 0.05 -20.15
CA ARG A 234 -0.68 0.40 -20.72
C ARG A 234 -0.82 1.01 -22.12
N GLU A 235 -1.60 0.40 -22.98
CA GLU A 235 -1.88 0.95 -24.33
C GLU A 235 -2.52 2.34 -24.31
N ARG A 236 -3.46 2.60 -23.37
CA ARG A 236 -4.09 3.93 -23.23
C ARG A 236 -3.10 4.95 -22.70
N ALA A 237 -2.27 4.58 -21.74
CA ALA A 237 -1.21 5.42 -21.20
C ALA A 237 -0.14 5.76 -22.26
N GLU A 238 0.30 4.79 -23.05
CA GLU A 238 1.23 5.00 -24.18
C GLU A 238 0.67 5.95 -25.22
N ARG A 239 -0.60 5.81 -25.62
CA ARG A 239 -1.28 6.75 -26.52
C ARG A 239 -1.34 8.16 -25.96
N ALA A 240 -1.42 8.30 -24.63
CA ALA A 240 -1.39 9.60 -23.94
C ALA A 240 0.04 10.12 -23.71
N GLY A 241 1.09 9.36 -24.04
CA GLY A 241 2.49 9.70 -23.76
C GLY A 241 2.83 9.71 -22.26
N VAL A 242 2.12 8.93 -21.44
CA VAL A 242 2.25 8.93 -19.97
C VAL A 242 2.73 7.58 -19.48
N PRO A 243 3.86 7.50 -18.75
CA PRO A 243 4.28 6.26 -18.10
C PRO A 243 3.32 5.91 -16.95
N VAL A 244 3.00 4.62 -16.84
CA VAL A 244 2.20 4.04 -15.75
C VAL A 244 2.93 2.87 -15.12
N TYR A 245 2.65 2.61 -13.85
CA TYR A 245 3.22 1.51 -13.10
C TYR A 245 2.09 0.64 -12.56
N LEU A 246 2.13 -0.64 -12.87
CA LEU A 246 1.05 -1.60 -12.72
C LEU A 246 1.47 -2.77 -11.82
N THR A 247 0.53 -3.28 -11.07
CA THR A 247 0.65 -4.53 -10.29
C THR A 247 -0.66 -5.29 -10.27
N GLU A 248 -0.62 -6.47 -9.63
CA GLU A 248 -1.79 -7.27 -9.28
C GLU A 248 -1.67 -7.76 -7.84
N MET A 249 -2.79 -7.76 -7.11
CA MET A 249 -2.88 -8.28 -5.75
C MET A 249 -3.56 -9.65 -5.74
N TRP A 250 -2.76 -10.72 -5.82
CA TRP A 250 -3.27 -12.09 -5.78
C TRP A 250 -3.72 -12.49 -4.39
N ASP A 251 -4.91 -13.09 -4.28
CA ASP A 251 -5.51 -13.56 -3.05
C ASP A 251 -4.94 -14.93 -2.64
N ASP A 252 -3.78 -14.93 -2.01
CA ASP A 252 -3.14 -16.11 -1.43
C ASP A 252 -2.15 -15.68 -0.33
N TRP A 253 -2.43 -16.08 0.90
CA TRP A 253 -1.57 -15.78 2.06
C TRP A 253 -0.22 -16.50 2.03
N ASN A 254 -0.10 -17.58 1.27
CA ASN A 254 1.16 -18.24 1.00
C ASN A 254 1.89 -17.51 -0.14
N LEU A 255 2.82 -16.63 0.18
CA LEU A 255 3.57 -15.86 -0.82
C LEU A 255 4.40 -16.72 -1.79
N ARG A 256 4.63 -17.99 -1.45
CA ARG A 256 5.34 -18.96 -2.31
C ARG A 256 4.41 -19.70 -3.25
N ALA A 257 3.09 -19.49 -3.15
CA ALA A 257 2.12 -20.09 -4.04
C ALA A 257 2.35 -19.69 -5.50
N PRO A 258 2.05 -20.59 -6.46
CA PRO A 258 2.22 -20.33 -7.90
C PRO A 258 1.49 -19.06 -8.36
N ARG A 259 0.42 -18.67 -7.67
CA ARG A 259 -0.38 -17.49 -8.02
C ARG A 259 0.45 -16.20 -7.96
N HIS A 260 1.32 -16.03 -6.96
CA HIS A 260 2.20 -14.86 -6.88
C HIS A 260 3.28 -14.83 -7.97
N ARG A 261 3.66 -16.01 -8.51
CA ARG A 261 4.60 -16.09 -9.64
C ARG A 261 4.07 -15.35 -10.88
N ARG A 262 2.75 -15.26 -11.04
CA ARG A 262 2.10 -14.50 -12.13
C ARG A 262 2.51 -13.02 -12.16
N THR A 263 2.75 -12.40 -11.00
CA THR A 263 3.34 -11.05 -10.93
C THR A 263 4.86 -11.09 -10.93
N LEU A 264 5.46 -11.96 -10.10
CA LEU A 264 6.92 -11.99 -9.92
C LEU A 264 7.68 -12.35 -11.20
N ASP A 265 7.11 -13.21 -12.06
CA ASP A 265 7.75 -13.68 -13.28
C ASP A 265 7.48 -12.81 -14.52
N HIS A 266 6.55 -11.85 -14.42
CA HIS A 266 6.09 -11.03 -15.54
C HIS A 266 6.37 -9.52 -15.37
N PRO A 267 7.66 -9.11 -15.31
CA PRO A 267 8.03 -7.70 -15.18
C PRO A 267 7.65 -6.84 -16.40
N GLU A 268 7.34 -7.45 -17.53
CA GLU A 268 6.84 -6.78 -18.73
C GLU A 268 5.37 -6.31 -18.58
N LEU A 269 4.64 -6.91 -17.64
CA LEU A 269 3.24 -6.57 -17.34
C LEU A 269 3.11 -5.80 -16.01
N TYR A 270 3.95 -6.14 -15.02
CA TYR A 270 3.84 -5.64 -13.67
C TYR A 270 5.15 -4.98 -13.22
N ASP A 271 5.11 -3.67 -13.05
CA ASP A 271 6.27 -2.83 -12.74
C ASP A 271 6.67 -2.90 -11.27
N PHE A 272 5.78 -3.36 -10.40
CA PHE A 272 6.02 -3.57 -8.99
C PHE A 272 5.21 -4.77 -8.48
N ALA A 273 5.54 -5.26 -7.29
CA ALA A 273 4.88 -6.41 -6.69
C ALA A 273 4.05 -5.94 -5.48
N ASP A 274 2.74 -6.18 -5.49
CA ASP A 274 1.91 -6.03 -4.28
C ASP A 274 1.90 -7.35 -3.50
N MET A 275 2.40 -7.31 -2.27
CA MET A 275 2.50 -8.47 -1.37
C MET A 275 1.63 -8.29 -0.12
N SER A 276 0.49 -7.65 -0.28
CA SER A 276 -0.46 -7.37 0.80
C SER A 276 -0.93 -8.63 1.52
N GLN A 277 -0.95 -9.78 0.85
CA GLN A 277 -1.37 -11.05 1.46
C GLN A 277 -0.38 -11.64 2.48
N ASN A 278 0.81 -11.05 2.65
CA ASN A 278 1.68 -11.36 3.79
C ASN A 278 1.06 -10.97 5.16
N ASN A 279 -0.04 -10.23 5.13
CA ASN A 279 -0.76 -9.73 6.30
C ASN A 279 -1.36 -10.84 7.21
N HIS A 280 -1.44 -12.09 6.76
CA HIS A 280 -1.87 -13.22 7.57
C HIS A 280 -0.73 -13.88 8.36
N ASN A 281 0.51 -13.66 7.95
CA ASN A 281 1.69 -14.23 8.59
C ASN A 281 2.16 -13.37 9.77
N LYS A 282 2.89 -13.98 10.72
CA LYS A 282 3.39 -13.33 11.95
C LYS A 282 4.87 -13.64 12.15
N GLY A 283 5.52 -12.85 12.99
CA GLY A 283 6.88 -13.10 13.47
C GLY A 283 7.89 -13.38 12.36
N ASP A 284 8.71 -14.39 12.56
CA ASP A 284 9.75 -14.81 11.62
C ASP A 284 9.19 -15.34 10.30
N GLU A 285 8.02 -15.99 10.31
CA GLU A 285 7.37 -16.40 9.05
C GLU A 285 7.07 -15.21 8.15
N HIS A 286 6.48 -14.14 8.71
CA HIS A 286 6.22 -12.90 7.99
C HIS A 286 7.51 -12.28 7.42
N TRP A 287 8.58 -12.26 8.22
CA TRP A 287 9.89 -11.75 7.82
C TRP A 287 10.51 -12.57 6.68
N TYR A 288 10.61 -13.89 6.84
CA TYR A 288 11.23 -14.75 5.83
C TYR A 288 10.43 -14.83 4.53
N ASN A 289 9.09 -14.69 4.59
CA ASN A 289 8.28 -14.57 3.38
C ASN A 289 8.57 -13.25 2.63
N ALA A 290 8.75 -12.14 3.34
CA ALA A 290 9.16 -10.86 2.73
C ALA A 290 10.55 -10.96 2.08
N LEU A 291 11.52 -11.57 2.77
CA LEU A 291 12.87 -11.80 2.22
C LEU A 291 12.83 -12.72 1.00
N TRP A 292 12.00 -13.75 1.02
CA TRP A 292 11.85 -14.64 -0.11
C TRP A 292 11.36 -13.90 -1.36
N VAL A 293 10.31 -13.08 -1.22
CA VAL A 293 9.81 -12.25 -2.33
C VAL A 293 10.90 -11.34 -2.88
N ARG A 294 11.62 -10.63 -2.00
CA ARG A 294 12.72 -9.77 -2.40
C ARG A 294 13.79 -10.57 -3.15
N GLY A 295 14.12 -11.78 -2.68
CA GLY A 295 15.05 -12.70 -3.34
C GLY A 295 14.63 -13.08 -4.76
N GLN A 296 13.31 -13.30 -5.01
CA GLN A 296 12.80 -13.60 -6.35
C GLN A 296 12.96 -12.43 -7.32
N LEU A 297 13.05 -11.21 -6.82
CA LEU A 297 13.16 -9.99 -7.63
C LEU A 297 14.60 -9.53 -7.87
N LEU A 298 15.62 -10.18 -7.30
CA LEU A 298 17.03 -9.76 -7.44
C LEU A 298 17.50 -9.70 -8.90
N GLY A 299 17.02 -10.61 -9.76
CA GLY A 299 17.38 -10.62 -11.18
C GLY A 299 16.77 -9.48 -12.00
N ARG A 300 15.66 -8.91 -11.55
CA ARG A 300 14.95 -7.78 -12.14
C ARG A 300 14.31 -6.95 -11.02
N PRO A 301 15.10 -6.14 -10.29
CA PRO A 301 14.66 -5.41 -9.13
C PRO A 301 13.55 -4.41 -9.49
N ARG A 302 12.50 -4.39 -8.67
CA ARG A 302 11.40 -3.43 -8.75
C ARG A 302 10.73 -3.28 -7.39
N PRO A 303 9.95 -2.20 -7.14
CA PRO A 303 9.37 -1.94 -5.83
C PRO A 303 8.47 -3.07 -5.34
N ILE A 304 8.45 -3.27 -4.02
CA ILE A 304 7.55 -4.18 -3.33
C ILE A 304 6.64 -3.34 -2.43
N ASN A 305 5.34 -3.42 -2.65
CA ASN A 305 4.34 -2.66 -1.91
C ASN A 305 3.47 -3.60 -1.05
N THR A 306 2.91 -3.04 0.02
CA THR A 306 1.74 -3.59 0.72
C THR A 306 0.77 -2.48 1.08
N VAL A 307 -0.50 -2.67 0.72
CA VAL A 307 -1.59 -1.70 1.01
C VAL A 307 -2.57 -2.22 2.05
N LYS A 308 -2.40 -3.48 2.51
CA LYS A 308 -3.31 -4.15 3.44
C LYS A 308 -2.56 -4.76 4.61
N THR A 309 -2.02 -3.95 5.50
CA THR A 309 -1.47 -4.46 6.75
C THR A 309 -2.59 -4.65 7.76
N TYR A 310 -2.98 -5.89 8.02
CA TYR A 310 -3.99 -6.25 8.99
C TYR A 310 -3.47 -6.10 10.43
N GLY A 311 -4.43 -5.89 11.33
CA GLY A 311 -4.24 -5.73 12.77
C GLY A 311 -5.58 -5.28 13.36
N ALA A 312 -5.72 -5.21 14.70
CA ALA A 312 -6.88 -4.64 15.39
C ALA A 312 -8.24 -5.32 15.14
N ASP A 313 -8.34 -6.43 14.42
CA ASP A 313 -9.61 -7.09 14.14
C ASP A 313 -10.17 -7.90 15.33
N GLY A 314 -9.32 -8.13 16.35
CA GLY A 314 -9.64 -8.79 17.61
C GLY A 314 -10.13 -10.23 17.48
N ASN A 315 -10.91 -10.58 16.48
CA ASN A 315 -11.61 -11.86 16.40
C ASN A 315 -11.56 -12.56 15.03
N ARG A 316 -11.71 -11.83 13.92
CA ARG A 316 -11.93 -12.43 12.61
C ARG A 316 -10.73 -13.28 12.14
N PHE A 317 -9.53 -12.72 12.21
CA PHE A 317 -8.27 -13.38 11.84
C PHE A 317 -7.34 -13.55 13.05
N LYS A 318 -7.81 -13.26 14.27
CA LYS A 318 -7.02 -13.29 15.52
C LYS A 318 -5.81 -12.38 15.47
N HIS A 319 -5.93 -11.22 14.80
CA HIS A 319 -4.91 -10.19 14.80
C HIS A 319 -5.10 -9.23 15.98
N THR A 320 -4.01 -8.57 16.36
CA THR A 320 -3.98 -7.53 17.38
C THR A 320 -3.41 -6.26 16.79
N ASP A 321 -3.54 -5.14 17.50
CA ASP A 321 -2.88 -3.87 17.13
C ASP A 321 -1.37 -4.06 16.96
N GLN A 322 -0.77 -4.85 17.86
CA GLN A 322 0.65 -5.17 17.83
C GLN A 322 1.05 -5.88 16.54
N ASP A 323 0.26 -6.85 16.07
CA ASP A 323 0.52 -7.51 14.77
C ASP A 323 0.61 -6.52 13.61
N GLY A 324 -0.25 -5.48 13.63
CA GLY A 324 -0.23 -4.42 12.61
C GLY A 324 1.05 -3.59 12.64
N VAL A 325 1.46 -3.16 13.84
CA VAL A 325 2.70 -2.40 14.06
C VAL A 325 3.92 -3.19 13.59
N GLU A 326 4.02 -4.43 14.05
CA GLU A 326 5.14 -5.32 13.72
C GLU A 326 5.27 -5.58 12.22
N ARG A 327 4.16 -5.86 11.54
CA ARG A 327 4.16 -6.11 10.10
C ARG A 327 4.66 -4.91 9.31
N VAL A 328 4.20 -3.71 9.65
CA VAL A 328 4.65 -2.48 8.97
C VAL A 328 6.14 -2.28 9.13
N ILE A 329 6.67 -2.38 10.35
CA ILE A 329 8.09 -2.13 10.60
C ILE A 329 8.96 -3.24 9.98
N ARG A 330 8.56 -4.52 10.10
CA ARG A 330 9.28 -5.64 9.47
C ARG A 330 9.34 -5.49 7.95
N HIS A 331 8.25 -5.09 7.29
CA HIS A 331 8.25 -4.86 5.85
C HIS A 331 9.23 -3.75 5.44
N VAL A 332 9.27 -2.65 6.19
CA VAL A 332 10.24 -1.56 5.92
C VAL A 332 11.68 -2.07 6.04
N LEU A 333 11.99 -2.81 7.11
CA LEU A 333 13.33 -3.38 7.31
C LEU A 333 13.66 -4.50 6.31
N ALA A 334 12.64 -5.22 5.79
CA ALA A 334 12.79 -6.18 4.70
C ALA A 334 13.00 -5.53 3.32
N GLY A 335 12.98 -4.19 3.25
CA GLY A 335 13.21 -3.42 2.03
C GLY A 335 11.97 -3.27 1.14
N PHE A 336 10.77 -3.23 1.72
CA PHE A 336 9.55 -2.86 0.99
C PHE A 336 9.53 -1.34 0.75
N ALA A 337 9.15 -0.95 -0.44
CA ALA A 337 9.06 0.45 -0.86
C ALA A 337 7.81 1.16 -0.35
N ALA A 338 6.77 0.39 -0.03
CA ALA A 338 5.49 0.94 0.41
C ALA A 338 4.83 0.05 1.46
N VAL A 339 4.30 0.67 2.52
CA VAL A 339 3.55 0.03 3.60
C VAL A 339 2.32 0.87 3.93
N ARG A 340 1.18 0.22 4.22
CA ARG A 340 -0.04 0.92 4.64
C ARG A 340 -0.82 0.10 5.64
N PHE A 341 -1.24 0.72 6.74
CA PHE A 341 -2.23 0.15 7.63
C PHE A 341 -3.60 0.05 6.95
N HIS A 342 -4.18 -1.13 7.00
CA HIS A 342 -5.52 -1.36 6.45
C HIS A 342 -6.60 -0.66 7.27
N ARG A 343 -7.77 -0.42 6.66
CA ARG A 343 -8.93 0.21 7.30
C ARG A 343 -9.48 -0.63 8.46
N PRO A 344 -10.15 0.01 9.44
CA PRO A 344 -10.90 -0.72 10.46
C PRO A 344 -12.07 -1.54 9.83
N PRO A 345 -12.47 -2.65 10.44
CA PRO A 345 -11.94 -3.21 11.69
C PRO A 345 -10.74 -4.16 11.45
N SER A 346 -10.38 -4.50 10.23
CA SER A 346 -9.32 -5.48 9.93
C SER A 346 -7.91 -4.93 10.10
N GLY A 347 -7.75 -3.61 10.14
CA GLY A 347 -6.49 -2.90 10.37
C GLY A 347 -6.66 -1.74 11.32
N LEU A 348 -5.55 -1.05 11.60
CA LEU A 348 -5.52 0.09 12.53
C LEU A 348 -6.15 1.37 11.95
N GLY A 349 -6.41 1.42 10.63
CA GLY A 349 -6.81 2.67 10.00
C GLY A 349 -5.82 3.80 10.28
N LEU A 350 -6.28 5.04 10.27
CA LEU A 350 -5.52 6.20 10.71
C LEU A 350 -5.78 6.46 12.21
N SER A 351 -5.44 5.49 13.04
CA SER A 351 -5.53 5.57 14.51
C SER A 351 -4.33 6.31 15.11
N PRO A 352 -4.41 6.73 16.39
CA PRO A 352 -3.26 7.29 17.09
C PRO A 352 -2.02 6.38 17.07
N LYS A 353 -2.21 5.05 17.10
CA LYS A 353 -1.12 4.08 17.04
C LYS A 353 -0.47 4.04 15.66
N SER A 354 -1.25 4.00 14.58
CA SER A 354 -0.70 4.07 13.22
C SER A 354 0.00 5.41 12.95
N GLU A 355 -0.54 6.54 13.45
CA GLU A 355 0.13 7.83 13.38
C GLU A 355 1.48 7.84 14.10
N ALA A 356 1.58 7.19 15.28
CA ALA A 356 2.83 7.06 16.01
C ALA A 356 3.87 6.28 15.19
N VAL A 357 3.47 5.15 14.60
CA VAL A 357 4.36 4.36 13.72
C VAL A 357 4.78 5.15 12.49
N LEU A 358 3.88 5.90 11.86
CA LEU A 358 4.24 6.76 10.71
C LEU A 358 5.31 7.79 11.11
N ARG A 359 5.16 8.46 12.27
CA ARG A 359 6.19 9.37 12.82
C ARG A 359 7.51 8.64 13.09
N ALA A 360 7.45 7.44 13.69
CA ALA A 360 8.63 6.62 13.94
C ALA A 360 9.39 6.26 12.65
N LEU A 361 8.68 5.92 11.58
CA LEU A 361 9.29 5.67 10.27
C LEU A 361 9.94 6.93 9.68
N ARG A 362 9.37 8.12 9.88
CA ARG A 362 10.03 9.38 9.46
C ARG A 362 11.26 9.70 10.28
N HIS A 363 11.26 9.40 11.58
CA HIS A 363 12.49 9.46 12.39
C HIS A 363 13.55 8.48 11.90
N LEU A 364 13.16 7.21 11.61
CA LEU A 364 14.08 6.23 11.00
C LEU A 364 14.68 6.78 9.70
N GLU A 365 13.84 7.30 8.78
CA GLU A 365 14.27 7.86 7.50
C GLU A 365 15.22 9.07 7.67
N SER A 366 15.06 9.87 8.72
CA SER A 366 15.93 11.01 9.03
C SER A 366 17.32 10.59 9.54
N LEU A 367 17.44 9.41 10.13
CA LEU A 367 18.69 8.89 10.67
C LEU A 367 19.44 8.00 9.68
N VAL A 368 18.70 7.18 8.95
CA VAL A 368 19.20 6.27 7.92
C VAL A 368 18.30 6.34 6.70
N ARG A 369 18.82 6.03 5.55
CA ARG A 369 18.05 6.04 4.30
C ARG A 369 17.61 4.61 4.00
N PRO A 370 16.32 4.24 4.13
CA PRO A 370 15.85 2.88 3.90
C PRO A 370 16.28 2.31 2.54
N TRP A 371 16.36 3.15 1.53
CA TRP A 371 16.81 2.77 0.17
C TRP A 371 18.31 2.55 0.01
N GLU A 372 19.11 2.84 1.04
CA GLU A 372 20.54 2.52 1.13
C GLU A 372 20.81 1.34 2.07
N MET A 373 19.75 0.76 2.64
CA MET A 373 19.82 -0.39 3.53
C MET A 373 19.35 -1.66 2.84
N GLU A 374 19.84 -2.77 3.32
CA GLU A 374 19.38 -4.11 2.97
C GLU A 374 19.03 -4.91 4.22
N PRO A 375 18.13 -5.91 4.13
CA PRO A 375 17.84 -6.78 5.27
C PRO A 375 19.13 -7.44 5.78
N ALA A 376 19.34 -7.38 7.08
CA ALA A 376 20.55 -7.97 7.69
C ALA A 376 20.46 -9.51 7.65
N PRO A 377 21.51 -10.20 7.14
CA PRO A 377 21.58 -11.65 7.26
C PRO A 377 21.56 -12.09 8.74
N PRO A 378 20.98 -13.25 9.07
CA PRO A 378 20.95 -13.76 10.46
C PRO A 378 22.32 -13.83 11.13
N ALA A 379 23.36 -14.10 10.38
CA ALA A 379 24.76 -14.16 10.88
C ALA A 379 25.27 -12.81 11.44
N LEU A 380 24.61 -11.69 11.11
CA LEU A 380 24.95 -10.38 11.65
C LEU A 380 24.26 -10.05 12.99
N LEU A 381 23.35 -10.92 13.46
CA LEU A 381 22.63 -10.80 14.74
C LEU A 381 22.90 -12.04 15.58
N ALA A 382 23.81 -11.95 16.54
CA ALA A 382 24.03 -13.02 17.51
C ALA A 382 23.14 -12.83 18.76
N GLY A 383 22.90 -13.90 19.49
CA GLY A 383 22.11 -13.89 20.74
C GLY A 383 20.60 -13.66 20.54
N ARG A 384 20.12 -13.56 19.31
CA ARG A 384 18.69 -13.34 19.01
C ARG A 384 17.87 -14.60 19.29
N GLU A 385 16.79 -14.43 20.05
CA GLU A 385 15.73 -15.44 20.17
C GLU A 385 14.73 -15.38 19.00
N GLU A 386 13.90 -16.42 18.87
CA GLU A 386 12.83 -16.44 17.87
C GLU A 386 11.85 -15.28 18.10
N ASN A 387 11.52 -14.56 17.04
CA ASN A 387 10.61 -13.39 17.05
C ASN A 387 11.05 -12.21 17.93
N GLU A 388 12.31 -12.16 18.40
CA GLU A 388 12.79 -11.09 19.28
C GLU A 388 13.15 -9.81 18.53
N ALA A 389 13.84 -9.92 17.40
CA ALA A 389 14.31 -8.75 16.68
C ALA A 389 14.50 -8.99 15.18
N TRP A 390 14.39 -7.95 14.37
CA TRP A 390 14.69 -7.96 12.94
C TRP A 390 15.49 -6.72 12.58
N ALA A 391 16.42 -6.87 11.64
CA ALA A 391 17.33 -5.79 11.30
C ALA A 391 17.49 -5.56 9.80
N ALA A 392 17.77 -4.30 9.45
CA ALA A 392 18.38 -3.90 8.19
C ALA A 392 19.71 -3.20 8.45
N HIS A 393 20.61 -3.22 7.48
CA HIS A 393 21.91 -2.59 7.61
C HIS A 393 22.38 -1.91 6.31
N ALA A 394 23.15 -0.86 6.47
CA ALA A 394 24.03 -0.34 5.43
C ALA A 394 25.44 -0.82 5.78
N PRO A 395 26.05 -1.75 5.02
CA PRO A 395 27.27 -2.46 5.41
C PRO A 395 28.36 -1.55 5.95
N GLY A 396 28.82 -1.82 7.19
CA GLY A 396 29.87 -1.08 7.89
C GLY A 396 29.52 0.34 8.32
N ARG A 397 28.34 0.86 8.01
CA ARG A 397 27.94 2.26 8.26
C ARG A 397 26.81 2.42 9.27
N ALA A 398 25.74 1.63 9.13
CA ALA A 398 24.55 1.80 9.97
C ALA A 398 23.72 0.51 10.07
N TRP A 399 22.96 0.39 11.16
CA TRP A 399 21.98 -0.67 11.41
C TRP A 399 20.70 -0.05 11.92
N ALA A 400 19.57 -0.64 11.55
CA ALA A 400 18.26 -0.40 12.16
C ALA A 400 17.74 -1.74 12.67
N VAL A 401 17.46 -1.84 13.96
CA VAL A 401 17.00 -3.08 14.60
C VAL A 401 15.65 -2.81 15.26
N TYR A 402 14.66 -3.60 14.94
CA TYR A 402 13.33 -3.51 15.54
C TYR A 402 13.13 -4.61 16.59
N PHE A 403 12.69 -4.21 17.78
CA PHE A 403 12.32 -5.04 18.92
C PHE A 403 10.83 -4.81 19.23
N PRO A 404 9.94 -5.80 19.06
CA PRO A 404 8.50 -5.61 19.29
C PRO A 404 8.09 -5.63 20.78
N ALA A 405 8.95 -6.20 21.66
CA ALA A 405 8.66 -6.36 23.08
C ALA A 405 9.89 -6.09 23.99
N GLY A 406 10.86 -5.36 23.46
CA GLY A 406 12.19 -5.30 24.08
C GLY A 406 13.03 -6.51 23.71
N GLY A 407 14.18 -6.67 24.37
CA GLY A 407 15.09 -7.78 24.12
C GLY A 407 16.53 -7.35 23.93
N ARG A 408 17.41 -8.29 23.53
CA ARG A 408 18.82 -8.03 23.38
C ARG A 408 19.43 -8.85 22.25
N VAL A 409 20.21 -8.18 21.42
CA VAL A 409 20.99 -8.83 20.36
C VAL A 409 22.42 -8.28 20.33
N GLU A 410 23.33 -9.02 19.73
CA GLU A 410 24.67 -8.55 19.40
C GLU A 410 24.77 -8.34 17.88
N LEU A 411 25.09 -7.11 17.47
CA LEU A 411 25.31 -6.76 16.06
C LEU A 411 26.76 -6.99 15.69
N GLN A 412 27.01 -7.68 14.60
CA GLN A 412 28.34 -7.75 14.03
C GLN A 412 28.71 -6.39 13.43
N THR A 413 29.65 -5.69 14.04
CA THR A 413 30.11 -4.36 13.64
C THR A 413 31.62 -4.33 13.46
N PRO A 414 32.16 -3.43 12.59
CA PRO A 414 33.58 -3.12 12.66
C PRO A 414 33.96 -2.56 14.04
N PRO A 415 35.19 -2.69 14.50
CA PRO A 415 35.64 -1.96 15.69
C PRO A 415 35.50 -0.45 15.50
N GLY A 416 35.14 0.25 16.58
CA GLY A 416 35.04 1.71 16.58
C GLY A 416 33.87 2.27 17.36
N LYS A 417 33.72 3.60 17.26
CA LYS A 417 32.65 4.35 17.95
C LYS A 417 31.40 4.44 17.10
N PHE A 418 30.27 4.34 17.78
CA PHE A 418 28.93 4.42 17.19
C PHE A 418 28.07 5.40 17.97
N SER A 419 27.10 6.00 17.26
CA SER A 419 25.96 6.63 17.90
C SER A 419 24.80 5.63 17.90
N LEU A 420 24.04 5.63 18.99
CA LEU A 420 22.80 4.85 19.17
C LEU A 420 21.65 5.80 19.45
N ARG A 421 20.57 5.67 18.67
CA ARG A 421 19.30 6.33 18.92
C ARG A 421 18.17 5.31 18.98
N TRP A 422 17.29 5.55 19.94
CA TRP A 422 16.07 4.79 20.10
C TRP A 422 14.88 5.57 19.54
N ILE A 423 14.00 4.88 18.84
CA ILE A 423 12.72 5.39 18.38
C ILE A 423 11.64 4.52 18.99
N ASP A 424 10.78 5.12 19.79
CA ASP A 424 9.61 4.48 20.39
C ASP A 424 8.50 4.40 19.32
N ALA A 425 8.17 3.22 18.85
CA ALA A 425 7.15 3.02 17.83
C ALA A 425 5.71 3.20 18.38
N ASP A 426 5.51 3.06 19.70
CA ASP A 426 4.20 3.24 20.33
C ASP A 426 3.81 4.71 20.47
N SER A 427 4.78 5.60 20.69
CA SER A 427 4.55 7.05 20.80
C SER A 427 4.98 7.83 19.54
N GLY A 428 5.81 7.24 18.70
CA GLY A 428 6.44 7.91 17.58
C GLY A 428 7.54 8.91 17.98
N ARG A 429 8.07 8.84 19.22
CA ARG A 429 9.13 9.73 19.71
C ARG A 429 10.51 9.14 19.47
N MET A 430 11.47 10.01 19.31
CA MET A 430 12.88 9.66 19.20
C MET A 430 13.62 10.16 20.46
N GLU A 431 14.36 9.22 21.08
CA GLU A 431 15.14 9.52 22.27
C GLU A 431 16.46 10.26 21.93
N PRO A 432 17.11 10.88 22.91
CA PRO A 432 18.42 11.48 22.75
C PRO A 432 19.47 10.48 22.25
N GLU A 433 20.46 10.99 21.52
CA GLU A 433 21.58 10.18 21.04
C GLU A 433 22.52 9.81 22.19
N SER A 434 22.93 8.53 22.23
CA SER A 434 23.99 8.04 23.11
C SER A 434 25.18 7.54 22.29
N GLU A 435 26.33 7.47 22.92
CA GLU A 435 27.55 6.89 22.34
C GLU A 435 27.76 5.46 22.82
N THR A 436 28.30 4.62 21.96
CA THR A 436 28.66 3.25 22.27
C THR A 436 29.90 2.85 21.47
N GLU A 437 30.57 1.78 21.85
CA GLU A 437 31.79 1.29 21.18
C GLU A 437 31.64 -0.20 20.86
N GLY A 438 31.95 -0.56 19.62
CA GLY A 438 31.97 -1.95 19.15
C GLY A 438 33.38 -2.48 19.00
N HIS A 439 33.58 -3.75 19.37
CA HIS A 439 34.86 -4.48 19.28
C HIS A 439 34.75 -5.73 18.38
N GLY A 440 34.01 -5.62 17.27
CA GLY A 440 33.67 -6.74 16.40
C GLY A 440 32.19 -7.13 16.57
N TRP A 441 31.70 -7.02 17.80
CA TRP A 441 30.29 -7.13 18.16
C TRP A 441 29.87 -5.95 19.02
N LEU A 442 28.63 -5.55 18.91
CA LEU A 442 28.01 -4.48 19.67
C LEU A 442 26.69 -4.96 20.26
N GLU A 443 26.60 -5.00 21.59
CA GLU A 443 25.35 -5.29 22.26
C GLU A 443 24.35 -4.15 22.09
N VAL A 444 23.11 -4.48 21.72
CA VAL A 444 21.97 -3.57 21.65
C VAL A 444 20.83 -4.18 22.48
N ALA A 445 20.52 -3.55 23.62
CA ALA A 445 19.50 -4.01 24.56
C ALA A 445 18.35 -3.00 24.59
N ALA A 446 17.19 -3.42 24.11
CA ALA A 446 15.98 -2.61 24.10
C ALA A 446 15.21 -2.75 25.43
N PRO A 447 14.68 -1.65 25.99
CA PRO A 447 13.74 -1.74 27.11
C PRO A 447 12.44 -2.44 26.67
N PRO A 448 11.57 -2.85 27.62
CA PRO A 448 10.25 -3.38 27.28
C PRO A 448 9.45 -2.42 26.40
N GLY A 449 8.72 -2.95 25.39
CA GLY A 449 7.92 -2.16 24.44
C GLY A 449 8.43 -2.26 23.01
N ASN A 450 7.85 -1.44 22.12
CA ASN A 450 8.14 -1.41 20.70
C ASN A 450 9.26 -0.41 20.38
N TRP A 451 10.45 -0.88 20.05
CA TRP A 451 11.60 -0.02 19.84
C TRP A 451 12.32 -0.27 18.51
N ILE A 452 12.73 0.80 17.87
CA ILE A 452 13.68 0.75 16.75
C ILE A 452 15.00 1.36 17.24
N ALA A 453 16.05 0.55 17.30
CA ALA A 453 17.41 1.01 17.54
C ALA A 453 18.05 1.41 16.21
N VAL A 454 18.61 2.61 16.13
CA VAL A 454 19.42 3.05 14.99
C VAL A 454 20.85 3.24 15.46
N VAL A 455 21.74 2.38 14.96
CA VAL A 455 23.19 2.40 15.26
C VAL A 455 23.91 2.95 14.04
N ARG A 456 24.75 3.98 14.19
CA ARG A 456 25.53 4.57 13.10
C ARG A 456 26.97 4.70 13.49
N ARG A 457 27.88 4.32 12.58
CA ARG A 457 29.30 4.53 12.76
C ARG A 457 29.63 6.02 12.74
N ARG A 458 30.49 6.45 13.66
CA ARG A 458 31.02 7.81 13.74
C ARG A 458 32.32 7.97 12.95
#